data_3134d364502a7f9693a19b6e6068af40
#
_entry.id   3134d364502a7f9693a19b6e6068af40
#
_cell.length_a   1.000
_cell.length_b   1.000
_cell.length_c   1.000
_cell.angle_alpha   90.00
_cell.angle_beta   90.00
_cell.angle_gamma   90.00
#
_symmetry.space_group_name_H-M   'P 1'
#
loop_
_entity.id
_entity.type
_entity.pdbx_description
1 polymer ?
#
loop_
_entity_poly.entity_id
_entity_poly.type
_entity_poly.pdbx_seq_one_letter_code
_entity_poly.pdbx_strand_id
1 'polypeptide(L)'
;MSLQSSLERLASYRAKNARASQDIFRNGLLVLQKGGFKKLGDDGWTFLEQLTLASIDVGRLDKADQCLQLLVDKFPNSPRVDCLVGIRMEATEPPEIVLKYYADILEADSANAAIWKRRISVLRRTGKVDKVVNELVQFLDTFYTDVEGWLELADIYASCNQYDHSLQALTHVLLLTPQNPFYVLQAAETAYTSEDFPLAIKMFLTVVDMTDADDSEQLLQESTPLGITVRAWFGVKLCARRIAQNANLKSLSNTSSPKNLELLDELATERLRVAYSSSGQKGEIAKGRQEVFAWVAAPLA
;
A
#
# COMPACT_ATOMS: atom_id res chain seq x y z
N MET A 1 -20.08 -28.01 -5.15
CA MET A 1 -18.66 -28.14 -4.75
C MET A 1 -18.52 -29.24 -3.71
N SER A 2 -17.42 -30.01 -3.76
CA SER A 2 -17.10 -30.97 -2.71
C SER A 2 -16.58 -30.25 -1.47
N LEU A 3 -16.71 -30.86 -0.29
CA LEU A 3 -16.17 -30.31 0.96
C LEU A 3 -14.65 -30.08 0.84
N GLN A 4 -13.94 -31.05 0.25
CA GLN A 4 -12.49 -31.01 0.08
C GLN A 4 -12.05 -29.82 -0.79
N SER A 5 -12.69 -29.60 -1.94
CA SER A 5 -12.41 -28.47 -2.81
C SER A 5 -12.65 -27.11 -2.15
N SER A 6 -13.68 -27.00 -1.28
CA SER A 6 -13.93 -25.78 -0.53
C SER A 6 -12.83 -25.50 0.51
N LEU A 7 -12.36 -26.54 1.21
CA LEU A 7 -11.27 -26.43 2.20
C LEU A 7 -9.95 -25.99 1.54
N GLU A 8 -9.57 -26.63 0.42
CA GLU A 8 -8.36 -26.27 -0.33
C GLU A 8 -8.39 -24.81 -0.83
N ARG A 9 -9.55 -24.37 -1.31
CA ARG A 9 -9.75 -22.99 -1.77
C ARG A 9 -9.62 -21.97 -0.64
N LEU A 10 -10.23 -22.26 0.53
CA LEU A 10 -10.11 -21.42 1.71
C LEU A 10 -8.66 -21.35 2.23
N ALA A 11 -7.95 -22.47 2.24
CA ALA A 11 -6.52 -22.52 2.59
C ALA A 11 -5.67 -21.71 1.62
N SER A 12 -5.96 -21.78 0.30
CA SER A 12 -5.28 -20.97 -0.71
C SER A 12 -5.48 -19.46 -0.49
N TYR A 13 -6.69 -19.01 -0.14
CA TYR A 13 -6.95 -17.61 0.19
C TYR A 13 -6.18 -17.16 1.44
N ARG A 14 -6.08 -17.99 2.47
CA ARG A 14 -5.25 -17.68 3.66
C ARG A 14 -3.77 -17.57 3.32
N ALA A 15 -3.24 -18.52 2.58
CA ALA A 15 -1.82 -18.52 2.17
C ALA A 15 -1.44 -17.29 1.32
N LYS A 16 -2.37 -16.75 0.55
CA LYS A 16 -2.19 -15.59 -0.31
C LYS A 16 -2.63 -14.27 0.33
N ASN A 17 -3.10 -14.29 1.57
CA ASN A 17 -3.75 -13.14 2.24
C ASN A 17 -4.84 -12.48 1.37
N ALA A 18 -5.56 -13.27 0.57
CA ALA A 18 -6.54 -12.76 -0.37
C ALA A 18 -7.88 -12.50 0.32
N ARG A 19 -8.36 -11.25 0.26
CA ARG A 19 -9.65 -10.83 0.83
C ARG A 19 -10.80 -11.05 -0.16
N ALA A 20 -11.05 -12.33 -0.53
CA ALA A 20 -12.15 -12.74 -1.41
C ALA A 20 -13.43 -13.02 -0.62
N SER A 21 -13.97 -12.03 0.10
CA SER A 21 -14.96 -12.18 1.18
C SER A 21 -16.24 -12.94 0.75
N GLN A 22 -16.79 -12.65 -0.43
CA GLN A 22 -17.98 -13.36 -0.92
C GLN A 22 -17.72 -14.85 -1.17
N ASP A 23 -16.57 -15.18 -1.74
CA ASP A 23 -16.22 -16.55 -2.05
C ASP A 23 -15.83 -17.34 -0.80
N ILE A 24 -15.10 -16.68 0.11
CA ILE A 24 -14.77 -17.21 1.45
C ILE A 24 -16.05 -17.50 2.23
N PHE A 25 -16.99 -16.56 2.27
CA PHE A 25 -18.26 -16.73 2.95
C PHE A 25 -19.05 -17.91 2.39
N ARG A 26 -19.22 -18.00 1.05
CA ARG A 26 -19.94 -19.08 0.38
C ARG A 26 -19.33 -20.45 0.69
N ASN A 27 -18.01 -20.59 0.53
CA ASN A 27 -17.32 -21.86 0.82
C ASN A 27 -17.32 -22.18 2.31
N GLY A 28 -17.14 -21.17 3.18
CA GLY A 28 -17.16 -21.32 4.62
C GLY A 28 -18.51 -21.83 5.15
N LEU A 29 -19.62 -21.30 4.64
CA LEU A 29 -20.96 -21.82 4.98
C LEU A 29 -21.12 -23.29 4.61
N LEU A 30 -20.64 -23.71 3.43
CA LEU A 30 -20.68 -25.13 3.02
C LEU A 30 -19.89 -26.02 3.99
N VAL A 31 -18.73 -25.55 4.46
CA VAL A 31 -17.90 -26.27 5.44
C VAL A 31 -18.63 -26.40 6.76
N LEU A 32 -19.25 -25.33 7.28
CA LEU A 32 -20.04 -25.38 8.54
C LEU A 32 -21.22 -26.30 8.42
N GLN A 33 -22.04 -26.19 7.36
CA GLN A 33 -23.25 -27.00 7.14
C GLN A 33 -22.97 -28.51 7.04
N LYS A 34 -21.83 -28.86 6.43
CA LYS A 34 -21.40 -30.26 6.28
C LYS A 34 -20.62 -30.80 7.48
N GLY A 35 -20.57 -30.06 8.59
CA GLY A 35 -19.83 -30.46 9.79
C GLY A 35 -18.29 -30.55 9.56
N GLY A 36 -17.79 -29.87 8.54
CA GLY A 36 -16.37 -29.90 8.18
C GLY A 36 -15.45 -29.28 9.22
N PHE A 37 -15.96 -28.37 10.06
CA PHE A 37 -15.20 -27.75 11.15
C PHE A 37 -14.55 -28.77 12.09
N LYS A 38 -15.29 -29.81 12.49
CA LYS A 38 -14.76 -30.86 13.38
C LYS A 38 -13.61 -31.67 12.78
N LYS A 39 -13.47 -31.65 11.44
CA LYS A 39 -12.40 -32.38 10.73
C LYS A 39 -11.13 -31.56 10.55
N LEU A 40 -11.18 -30.26 10.83
CA LEU A 40 -10.06 -29.35 10.62
C LEU A 40 -9.04 -29.34 11.78
N GLY A 41 -9.37 -29.92 12.94
CA GLY A 41 -8.49 -29.88 14.11
C GLY A 41 -8.15 -28.42 14.46
N ASP A 42 -6.86 -28.14 14.64
CA ASP A 42 -6.38 -26.80 15.01
C ASP A 42 -6.55 -25.76 13.88
N ASP A 43 -6.54 -26.17 12.61
CA ASP A 43 -6.82 -25.27 11.47
C ASP A 43 -8.26 -24.73 11.48
N GLY A 44 -9.15 -25.36 12.26
CA GLY A 44 -10.53 -24.91 12.42
C GLY A 44 -10.64 -23.50 13.02
N TRP A 45 -9.71 -23.12 13.91
CA TRP A 45 -9.72 -21.79 14.55
C TRP A 45 -9.35 -20.69 13.57
N THR A 46 -8.32 -20.88 12.76
CA THR A 46 -7.95 -19.94 11.69
C THR A 46 -9.01 -19.86 10.59
N PHE A 47 -9.72 -20.95 10.34
CA PHE A 47 -10.88 -20.95 9.45
C PHE A 47 -12.04 -20.12 10.03
N LEU A 48 -12.34 -20.23 11.34
CA LEU A 48 -13.39 -19.42 11.97
C LEU A 48 -13.06 -17.93 11.93
N GLU A 49 -11.81 -17.53 12.18
CA GLU A 49 -11.36 -16.14 12.01
C GLU A 49 -11.60 -15.64 10.59
N GLN A 50 -11.15 -16.40 9.59
CA GLN A 50 -11.34 -16.07 8.18
C GLN A 50 -12.83 -15.92 7.83
N LEU A 51 -13.67 -16.82 8.33
CA LEU A 51 -15.10 -16.79 8.08
C LEU A 51 -15.79 -15.64 8.81
N THR A 52 -15.34 -15.31 10.04
CA THR A 52 -15.83 -14.13 10.79
C THR A 52 -15.62 -12.85 10.00
N LEU A 53 -14.39 -12.61 9.54
CA LEU A 53 -14.06 -11.42 8.73
C LEU A 53 -14.87 -11.38 7.43
N ALA A 54 -14.95 -12.50 6.71
CA ALA A 54 -15.74 -12.58 5.48
C ALA A 54 -17.24 -12.36 5.72
N SER A 55 -17.76 -12.83 6.86
CA SER A 55 -19.16 -12.64 7.24
C SER A 55 -19.47 -11.18 7.56
N ILE A 56 -18.56 -10.48 8.22
CA ILE A 56 -18.66 -9.03 8.48
C ILE A 56 -18.65 -8.27 7.15
N ASP A 57 -17.71 -8.57 6.26
CA ASP A 57 -17.56 -7.91 4.96
C ASP A 57 -18.81 -8.07 4.07
N VAL A 58 -19.48 -9.23 4.15
CA VAL A 58 -20.69 -9.53 3.37
C VAL A 58 -21.97 -9.04 4.08
N GLY A 59 -21.85 -8.49 5.29
CA GLY A 59 -22.99 -8.01 6.10
C GLY A 59 -23.81 -9.11 6.78
N ARG A 60 -23.28 -10.34 6.84
CA ARG A 60 -23.94 -11.48 7.52
C ARG A 60 -23.45 -11.60 8.96
N LEU A 61 -23.87 -10.60 9.76
CA LEU A 61 -23.43 -10.44 11.14
C LEU A 61 -23.90 -11.62 12.03
N ASP A 62 -25.05 -12.22 11.71
CA ASP A 62 -25.54 -13.43 12.35
C ASP A 62 -24.54 -14.60 12.32
N LYS A 63 -23.82 -14.74 11.21
CA LYS A 63 -22.79 -15.77 11.04
C LYS A 63 -21.46 -15.36 11.65
N ALA A 64 -21.12 -14.09 11.57
CA ALA A 64 -19.96 -13.53 12.25
C ALA A 64 -20.05 -13.77 13.76
N ASP A 65 -21.20 -13.45 14.38
CA ASP A 65 -21.43 -13.61 15.82
C ASP A 65 -21.35 -15.10 16.26
N GLN A 66 -21.89 -16.01 15.45
CA GLN A 66 -21.76 -17.45 15.72
C GLN A 66 -20.32 -17.95 15.72
N CYS A 67 -19.53 -17.53 14.73
CA CYS A 67 -18.13 -17.90 14.65
C CYS A 67 -17.30 -17.24 15.76
N LEU A 68 -17.58 -15.97 16.04
CA LEU A 68 -16.89 -15.20 17.06
C LEU A 68 -17.13 -15.75 18.47
N GLN A 69 -18.38 -16.18 18.79
CA GLN A 69 -18.70 -16.79 20.06
C GLN A 69 -17.86 -18.06 20.30
N LEU A 70 -17.69 -18.90 19.28
CA LEU A 70 -16.86 -20.11 19.38
C LEU A 70 -15.39 -19.77 19.65
N LEU A 71 -14.90 -18.67 19.07
CA LEU A 71 -13.52 -18.20 19.30
C LEU A 71 -13.35 -17.64 20.71
N VAL A 72 -14.29 -16.82 21.20
CA VAL A 72 -14.28 -16.24 22.55
C VAL A 72 -14.34 -17.34 23.61
N ASP A 73 -15.23 -18.34 23.43
CA ASP A 73 -15.37 -19.44 24.38
C ASP A 73 -14.11 -20.31 24.47
N LYS A 74 -13.39 -20.46 23.34
CA LYS A 74 -12.16 -21.25 23.30
C LYS A 74 -10.92 -20.50 23.74
N PHE A 75 -10.84 -19.23 23.41
CA PHE A 75 -9.67 -18.38 23.66
C PHE A 75 -10.06 -17.10 24.41
N PRO A 76 -10.51 -17.23 25.69
CA PRO A 76 -10.86 -16.06 26.48
C PRO A 76 -9.61 -15.15 26.68
N ASN A 77 -9.82 -13.85 26.61
CA ASN A 77 -8.77 -12.82 26.75
C ASN A 77 -7.63 -12.94 25.71
N SER A 78 -7.92 -13.47 24.53
CA SER A 78 -6.92 -13.51 23.45
C SER A 78 -6.90 -12.17 22.70
N PRO A 79 -5.75 -11.46 22.62
CA PRO A 79 -5.64 -10.20 21.90
C PRO A 79 -6.10 -10.29 20.43
N ARG A 80 -5.95 -11.46 19.82
CA ARG A 80 -6.37 -11.74 18.45
C ARG A 80 -7.90 -11.82 18.34
N VAL A 81 -8.57 -12.43 19.34
CA VAL A 81 -10.03 -12.51 19.40
C VAL A 81 -10.62 -11.14 19.73
N ASP A 82 -10.00 -10.39 20.66
CA ASP A 82 -10.43 -9.04 21.03
C ASP A 82 -10.38 -8.09 19.81
N CYS A 83 -9.38 -8.25 18.94
CA CYS A 83 -9.32 -7.53 17.67
C CYS A 83 -10.53 -7.85 16.77
N LEU A 84 -10.92 -9.12 16.66
CA LEU A 84 -12.10 -9.53 15.87
C LEU A 84 -13.41 -9.02 16.47
N VAL A 85 -13.53 -8.99 17.80
CA VAL A 85 -14.67 -8.38 18.51
C VAL A 85 -14.75 -6.89 18.15
N GLY A 86 -13.64 -6.18 18.22
CA GLY A 86 -13.58 -4.77 17.84
C GLY A 86 -13.97 -4.54 16.37
N ILE A 87 -13.47 -5.34 15.43
CA ILE A 87 -13.86 -5.27 14.01
C ILE A 87 -15.37 -5.53 13.83
N ARG A 88 -15.93 -6.46 14.62
CA ARG A 88 -17.37 -6.72 14.59
C ARG A 88 -18.17 -5.52 15.11
N MET A 89 -17.70 -4.87 16.19
CA MET A 89 -18.30 -3.65 16.72
C MET A 89 -18.24 -2.49 15.70
N GLU A 90 -17.13 -2.36 14.97
CA GLU A 90 -16.99 -1.33 13.92
C GLU A 90 -18.06 -1.38 12.84
N ALA A 91 -18.68 -2.54 12.64
CA ALA A 91 -19.73 -2.72 11.64
C ALA A 91 -21.10 -2.18 12.08
N THR A 92 -21.33 -2.02 13.40
CA THR A 92 -22.66 -1.67 13.95
C THR A 92 -22.64 -0.53 14.93
N GLU A 93 -21.56 -0.40 15.71
CA GLU A 93 -21.51 0.57 16.79
C GLU A 93 -20.99 1.94 16.33
N PRO A 94 -21.40 3.03 17.00
CA PRO A 94 -20.81 4.35 16.78
C PRO A 94 -19.30 4.36 17.06
N PRO A 95 -18.53 5.18 16.30
CA PRO A 95 -17.08 5.25 16.46
C PRO A 95 -16.61 5.51 17.90
N GLU A 96 -17.35 6.28 18.68
CA GLU A 96 -17.01 6.64 20.06
C GLU A 96 -16.99 5.41 20.98
N ILE A 97 -17.95 4.49 20.79
CA ILE A 97 -18.04 3.24 21.58
C ILE A 97 -16.88 2.32 21.20
N VAL A 98 -16.60 2.18 19.91
CA VAL A 98 -15.50 1.36 19.41
C VAL A 98 -14.14 1.89 19.86
N LEU A 99 -13.93 3.21 19.80
CA LEU A 99 -12.71 3.85 20.25
C LEU A 99 -12.49 3.67 21.76
N LYS A 100 -13.56 3.70 22.57
CA LYS A 100 -13.47 3.40 24.00
C LYS A 100 -13.07 1.96 24.22
N TYR A 101 -13.71 1.00 23.53
CA TYR A 101 -13.35 -0.41 23.63
C TYR A 101 -11.87 -0.66 23.31
N TYR A 102 -11.35 -0.06 22.23
CA TYR A 102 -9.92 -0.17 21.92
C TYR A 102 -9.02 0.52 22.93
N ALA A 103 -9.45 1.65 23.54
CA ALA A 103 -8.72 2.30 24.59
C ALA A 103 -8.59 1.43 25.84
N ASP A 104 -9.69 0.79 26.27
CA ASP A 104 -9.70 -0.09 27.44
C ASP A 104 -8.76 -1.31 27.26
N ILE A 105 -8.68 -1.86 26.03
CA ILE A 105 -7.73 -2.94 25.71
C ILE A 105 -6.27 -2.43 25.74
N LEU A 106 -6.00 -1.26 25.17
CA LEU A 106 -4.65 -0.69 25.12
C LEU A 106 -4.17 -0.22 26.50
N GLU A 107 -5.06 0.12 27.43
CA GLU A 107 -4.73 0.38 28.82
C GLU A 107 -4.22 -0.89 29.52
N ALA A 108 -4.81 -2.05 29.19
CA ALA A 108 -4.37 -3.34 29.73
C ALA A 108 -3.12 -3.88 29.02
N ASP A 109 -3.00 -3.69 27.70
CA ASP A 109 -1.87 -4.15 26.87
C ASP A 109 -1.49 -3.08 25.85
N SER A 110 -0.62 -2.16 26.22
CA SER A 110 -0.14 -1.07 25.35
C SER A 110 0.74 -1.55 24.19
N ALA A 111 1.21 -2.80 24.22
CA ALA A 111 2.03 -3.39 23.15
C ALA A 111 1.21 -4.07 22.05
N ASN A 112 -0.12 -3.99 22.09
CA ASN A 112 -0.99 -4.61 21.09
C ASN A 112 -1.08 -3.78 19.81
N ALA A 113 -0.11 -3.98 18.91
CA ALA A 113 -0.03 -3.25 17.62
C ALA A 113 -1.29 -3.41 16.75
N ALA A 114 -1.96 -4.57 16.80
CA ALA A 114 -3.17 -4.83 16.01
C ALA A 114 -4.32 -3.90 16.45
N ILE A 115 -4.53 -3.75 17.73
CA ILE A 115 -5.55 -2.85 18.30
C ILE A 115 -5.21 -1.39 18.03
N TRP A 116 -3.93 -0.98 18.14
CA TRP A 116 -3.48 0.35 17.77
C TRP A 116 -3.84 0.69 16.32
N LYS A 117 -3.49 -0.19 15.37
CA LYS A 117 -3.80 -0.01 13.95
C LYS A 117 -5.32 0.07 13.70
N ARG A 118 -6.12 -0.72 14.41
CA ARG A 118 -7.59 -0.64 14.30
C ARG A 118 -8.13 0.68 14.83
N ARG A 119 -7.65 1.13 15.98
CA ARG A 119 -8.03 2.42 16.58
C ARG A 119 -7.71 3.58 15.64
N ILE A 120 -6.51 3.59 15.05
CA ILE A 120 -6.10 4.58 14.03
C ILE A 120 -7.05 4.54 12.82
N SER A 121 -7.37 3.35 12.31
CA SER A 121 -8.31 3.18 11.19
C SER A 121 -9.70 3.75 11.49
N VAL A 122 -10.23 3.54 12.70
CA VAL A 122 -11.51 4.12 13.13
C VAL A 122 -11.42 5.65 13.20
N LEU A 123 -10.35 6.20 13.77
CA LEU A 123 -10.13 7.65 13.83
C LEU A 123 -10.06 8.26 12.42
N ARG A 124 -9.36 7.60 11.48
CA ARG A 124 -9.26 8.03 10.09
C ARG A 124 -10.64 8.16 9.43
N ARG A 125 -11.54 7.21 9.66
CA ARG A 125 -12.94 7.26 9.17
C ARG A 125 -13.75 8.41 9.74
N THR A 126 -13.40 8.93 10.92
CA THR A 126 -14.09 10.10 11.52
C THR A 126 -13.66 11.43 10.93
N GLY A 127 -12.64 11.46 10.06
CA GLY A 127 -12.09 12.67 9.45
C GLY A 127 -11.33 13.60 10.41
N LYS A 128 -11.01 13.14 11.62
CA LYS A 128 -10.26 13.93 12.64
C LYS A 128 -8.76 13.74 12.42
N VAL A 129 -8.22 14.35 11.36
CA VAL A 129 -6.84 14.19 10.90
C VAL A 129 -5.81 14.42 12.01
N ASP A 130 -5.94 15.49 12.79
CA ASP A 130 -5.00 15.81 13.88
C ASP A 130 -4.92 14.67 14.92
N LYS A 131 -6.05 14.04 15.24
CA LYS A 131 -6.07 12.90 16.16
C LYS A 131 -5.40 11.68 15.56
N VAL A 132 -5.61 11.43 14.26
CA VAL A 132 -4.99 10.31 13.55
C VAL A 132 -3.47 10.47 13.55
N VAL A 133 -2.97 11.66 13.21
CA VAL A 133 -1.53 11.96 13.20
C VAL A 133 -0.93 11.75 14.59
N ASN A 134 -1.55 12.29 15.65
CA ASN A 134 -1.07 12.12 17.01
C ASN A 134 -1.02 10.64 17.43
N GLU A 135 -2.05 9.85 17.10
CA GLU A 135 -2.08 8.42 17.39
C GLU A 135 -1.03 7.63 16.59
N LEU A 136 -0.83 7.98 15.32
CA LEU A 136 0.20 7.35 14.49
C LEU A 136 1.61 7.66 15.00
N VAL A 137 1.87 8.90 15.41
CA VAL A 137 3.16 9.28 15.98
C VAL A 137 3.43 8.48 17.26
N GLN A 138 2.46 8.41 18.19
CA GLN A 138 2.60 7.61 19.42
C GLN A 138 2.80 6.12 19.12
N PHE A 139 2.08 5.58 18.13
CA PHE A 139 2.26 4.21 17.66
C PHE A 139 3.69 3.99 17.15
N LEU A 140 4.19 4.89 16.31
CA LEU A 140 5.51 4.79 15.70
C LEU A 140 6.66 5.05 16.68
N ASP A 141 6.44 5.79 17.76
CA ASP A 141 7.39 5.91 18.87
C ASP A 141 7.64 4.56 19.56
N THR A 142 6.62 3.70 19.61
CA THR A 142 6.72 2.35 20.17
C THR A 142 7.14 1.32 19.11
N PHE A 143 6.55 1.39 17.92
CA PHE A 143 6.74 0.45 16.81
C PHE A 143 7.47 1.11 15.64
N TYR A 144 8.66 1.66 15.88
CA TYR A 144 9.43 2.45 14.91
C TYR A 144 9.83 1.67 13.64
N THR A 145 9.80 0.34 13.67
CA THR A 145 10.08 -0.51 12.50
C THR A 145 8.84 -0.83 11.66
N ASP A 146 7.67 -0.32 12.01
CA ASP A 146 6.43 -0.58 11.26
C ASP A 146 6.37 0.28 10.00
N VAL A 147 6.72 -0.33 8.87
CA VAL A 147 6.75 0.32 7.55
C VAL A 147 5.37 0.82 7.14
N GLU A 148 4.31 0.04 7.42
CA GLU A 148 2.93 0.41 7.05
C GLU A 148 2.46 1.66 7.79
N GLY A 149 2.82 1.79 9.08
CA GLY A 149 2.51 2.98 9.87
C GLY A 149 3.18 4.24 9.32
N TRP A 150 4.47 4.14 8.95
CA TRP A 150 5.19 5.26 8.32
C TRP A 150 4.59 5.64 6.96
N LEU A 151 4.19 4.65 6.14
CA LEU A 151 3.51 4.89 4.86
C LEU A 151 2.16 5.57 5.05
N GLU A 152 1.37 5.12 6.04
CA GLU A 152 0.08 5.74 6.35
C GLU A 152 0.25 7.19 6.84
N LEU A 153 1.26 7.46 7.66
CA LEU A 153 1.58 8.82 8.12
C LEU A 153 1.98 9.72 6.93
N ALA A 154 2.82 9.21 6.03
CA ALA A 154 3.23 9.92 4.82
C ALA A 154 2.03 10.25 3.91
N ASP A 155 1.11 9.30 3.72
CA ASP A 155 -0.11 9.47 2.92
C ASP A 155 -1.03 10.54 3.51
N ILE A 156 -1.20 10.55 4.84
CA ILE A 156 -2.00 11.56 5.54
C ILE A 156 -1.38 12.95 5.36
N TYR A 157 -0.08 13.11 5.57
CA TYR A 157 0.60 14.38 5.37
C TYR A 157 0.50 14.87 3.91
N ALA A 158 0.70 13.98 2.94
CA ALA A 158 0.54 14.31 1.52
C ALA A 158 -0.89 14.76 1.19
N SER A 159 -1.91 14.10 1.75
CA SER A 159 -3.31 14.48 1.56
C SER A 159 -3.66 15.86 2.14
N CYS A 160 -2.88 16.32 3.12
CA CYS A 160 -2.98 17.65 3.73
C CYS A 160 -2.03 18.68 3.08
N ASN A 161 -1.39 18.37 1.95
CA ASN A 161 -0.37 19.18 1.28
C ASN A 161 0.86 19.50 2.16
N GLN A 162 1.13 18.68 3.18
CA GLN A 162 2.31 18.80 4.04
C GLN A 162 3.43 17.90 3.53
N TYR A 163 3.94 18.19 2.33
CA TYR A 163 4.87 17.34 1.61
C TYR A 163 6.21 17.15 2.32
N ASP A 164 6.70 18.16 3.05
CA ASP A 164 7.95 18.06 3.83
C ASP A 164 7.83 16.99 4.92
N HIS A 165 6.72 16.97 5.68
CA HIS A 165 6.47 15.94 6.67
C HIS A 165 6.25 14.57 6.03
N SER A 166 5.57 14.53 4.87
CA SER A 166 5.40 13.31 4.09
C SER A 166 6.75 12.73 3.65
N LEU A 167 7.67 13.56 3.14
CA LEU A 167 9.02 13.15 2.76
C LEU A 167 9.85 12.67 3.95
N GLN A 168 9.71 13.31 5.12
CA GLN A 168 10.35 12.83 6.35
C GLN A 168 9.87 11.43 6.72
N ALA A 169 8.57 11.19 6.72
CA ALA A 169 8.00 9.86 6.99
C ALA A 169 8.46 8.83 5.96
N LEU A 170 8.47 9.19 4.66
CA LEU A 170 8.99 8.31 3.60
C LEU A 170 10.49 8.03 3.74
N THR A 171 11.28 8.97 4.29
CA THR A 171 12.69 8.73 4.58
C THR A 171 12.86 7.57 5.58
N HIS A 172 12.02 7.49 6.61
CA HIS A 172 12.02 6.34 7.53
C HIS A 172 11.66 5.04 6.80
N VAL A 173 10.67 5.07 5.90
CA VAL A 173 10.34 3.90 5.06
C VAL A 173 11.54 3.44 4.24
N LEU A 174 12.26 4.36 3.59
CA LEU A 174 13.41 4.05 2.77
C LEU A 174 14.61 3.54 3.59
N LEU A 175 14.76 3.97 4.85
CA LEU A 175 15.77 3.42 5.77
C LEU A 175 15.43 1.97 6.18
N LEU A 176 14.14 1.67 6.39
CA LEU A 176 13.69 0.32 6.78
C LEU A 176 13.66 -0.66 5.62
N THR A 177 13.37 -0.18 4.41
CA THR A 177 13.21 -1.00 3.21
C THR A 177 13.90 -0.37 2.00
N PRO A 178 15.25 -0.26 2.01
CA PRO A 178 16.00 0.49 1.01
C PRO A 178 15.93 -0.12 -0.41
N GLN A 179 15.60 -1.39 -0.53
CA GLN A 179 15.58 -2.11 -1.82
C GLN A 179 14.19 -2.16 -2.48
N ASN A 180 13.20 -1.43 -1.96
CA ASN A 180 11.86 -1.43 -2.55
C ASN A 180 11.67 -0.24 -3.49
N PRO A 181 11.71 -0.45 -4.83
CA PRO A 181 11.61 0.64 -5.81
C PRO A 181 10.25 1.36 -5.77
N PHE A 182 9.18 0.72 -5.27
CA PHE A 182 7.87 1.36 -5.15
C PHE A 182 7.86 2.48 -4.11
N TYR A 183 8.60 2.32 -3.01
CA TYR A 183 8.67 3.36 -1.98
C TYR A 183 9.58 4.51 -2.42
N VAL A 184 10.66 4.22 -3.16
CA VAL A 184 11.48 5.26 -3.78
C VAL A 184 10.67 6.04 -4.80
N LEU A 185 9.83 5.36 -5.61
CA LEU A 185 8.94 6.02 -6.56
C LEU A 185 7.93 6.93 -5.86
N GLN A 186 7.32 6.47 -4.77
CA GLN A 186 6.38 7.28 -3.97
C GLN A 186 7.06 8.54 -3.42
N ALA A 187 8.29 8.41 -2.90
CA ALA A 187 9.07 9.55 -2.42
C ALA A 187 9.44 10.51 -3.56
N ALA A 188 9.80 9.99 -4.74
CA ALA A 188 10.09 10.80 -5.93
C ALA A 188 8.87 11.62 -6.38
N GLU A 189 7.69 11.01 -6.39
CA GLU A 189 6.44 11.68 -6.75
C GLU A 189 6.02 12.73 -5.71
N THR A 190 6.24 12.45 -4.43
CA THR A 190 6.02 13.43 -3.35
C THR A 190 6.97 14.61 -3.48
N ALA A 191 8.27 14.36 -3.75
CA ALA A 191 9.25 15.39 -4.00
C ALA A 191 8.91 16.24 -5.25
N TYR A 192 8.40 15.60 -6.32
CA TYR A 192 7.90 16.33 -7.50
C TYR A 192 6.72 17.24 -7.15
N THR A 193 5.79 16.75 -6.32
CA THR A 193 4.59 17.50 -5.92
C THR A 193 4.94 18.66 -4.98
N SER A 194 5.97 18.49 -4.15
CA SER A 194 6.53 19.58 -3.32
C SER A 194 7.39 20.58 -4.09
N GLU A 195 7.49 20.42 -5.42
CA GLU A 195 8.32 21.24 -6.31
C GLU A 195 9.85 21.15 -6.08
N ASP A 196 10.31 20.17 -5.31
CA ASP A 196 11.75 19.84 -5.21
C ASP A 196 12.19 18.97 -6.38
N PHE A 197 12.19 19.54 -7.60
CA PHE A 197 12.51 18.81 -8.82
C PHE A 197 13.92 18.24 -8.86
N PRO A 198 14.97 18.90 -8.29
CA PRO A 198 16.30 18.31 -8.22
C PRO A 198 16.38 17.05 -7.36
N LEU A 199 15.63 16.98 -6.27
CA LEU A 199 15.52 15.77 -5.47
C LEU A 199 14.70 14.70 -6.21
N ALA A 200 13.55 15.09 -6.76
CA ALA A 200 12.63 14.19 -7.47
C ALA A 200 13.33 13.47 -8.63
N ILE A 201 14.08 14.19 -9.49
CA ILE A 201 14.76 13.59 -10.64
C ILE A 201 15.81 12.55 -10.21
N LYS A 202 16.54 12.81 -9.12
CA LYS A 202 17.51 11.85 -8.58
C LYS A 202 16.81 10.58 -8.07
N MET A 203 15.69 10.75 -7.35
CA MET A 203 14.91 9.60 -6.85
C MET A 203 14.30 8.80 -8.01
N PHE A 204 13.76 9.44 -9.06
CA PHE A 204 13.28 8.73 -10.24
C PHE A 204 14.40 7.95 -10.94
N LEU A 205 15.60 8.53 -11.07
CA LEU A 205 16.76 7.82 -11.61
C LEU A 205 17.19 6.63 -10.73
N THR A 206 17.08 6.77 -9.41
CA THR A 206 17.31 5.63 -8.49
C THR A 206 16.31 4.50 -8.75
N VAL A 207 15.02 4.80 -9.00
CA VAL A 207 14.03 3.78 -9.36
C VAL A 207 14.42 3.07 -10.65
N VAL A 208 14.88 3.80 -11.66
CA VAL A 208 15.39 3.22 -12.93
C VAL A 208 16.55 2.29 -12.65
N ASP A 209 17.57 2.75 -11.91
CA ASP A 209 18.76 1.95 -11.57
C ASP A 209 18.40 0.66 -10.83
N MET A 210 17.49 0.74 -9.86
CA MET A 210 17.02 -0.44 -9.11
C MET A 210 16.26 -1.47 -9.96
N THR A 211 15.59 -1.01 -11.03
CA THR A 211 14.79 -1.88 -11.89
C THR A 211 15.54 -2.42 -13.10
N ASP A 212 16.57 -1.71 -13.55
CA ASP A 212 17.45 -2.16 -14.66
C ASP A 212 18.53 -3.16 -14.17
N ALA A 213 18.86 -3.17 -12.87
CA ALA A 213 19.90 -4.03 -12.30
C ALA A 213 19.53 -5.54 -12.27
N ASP A 214 18.25 -5.90 -12.40
CA ASP A 214 17.79 -7.29 -12.37
C ASP A 214 18.04 -8.05 -13.70
N ASP A 215 18.43 -7.37 -14.78
CA ASP A 215 18.71 -7.96 -16.10
C ASP A 215 20.19 -8.32 -16.33
N SER A 216 20.93 -8.60 -15.24
CA SER A 216 22.35 -8.89 -15.25
C SER A 216 22.70 -10.26 -15.82
N GLU A 217 22.56 -10.52 -17.11
CA GLU A 217 23.40 -11.46 -17.87
C GLU A 217 22.99 -11.65 -19.33
N GLN A 218 21.95 -11.03 -19.82
CA GLN A 218 21.63 -11.10 -21.25
C GLN A 218 21.85 -9.77 -21.96
N LEU A 219 23.13 -9.60 -22.39
CA LEU A 219 23.51 -8.84 -23.59
C LEU A 219 22.58 -7.68 -24.01
N LEU A 220 22.95 -6.42 -23.71
CA LEU A 220 22.81 -5.23 -24.58
C LEU A 220 21.58 -5.11 -25.51
N GLN A 221 20.58 -5.95 -25.39
CA GLN A 221 19.26 -5.67 -25.93
C GLN A 221 18.55 -4.82 -24.91
N GLU A 222 18.34 -3.56 -25.27
CA GLU A 222 17.60 -2.54 -24.54
C GLU A 222 16.32 -3.17 -23.98
N SER A 223 16.34 -3.52 -22.67
CA SER A 223 15.15 -4.04 -22.00
C SER A 223 14.05 -3.01 -22.13
N THR A 224 12.90 -3.43 -22.67
CA THR A 224 11.76 -2.53 -22.82
C THR A 224 11.27 -2.11 -21.44
N PRO A 225 11.25 -0.81 -21.09
CA PRO A 225 10.76 -0.37 -19.79
C PRO A 225 9.31 -0.82 -19.56
N LEU A 226 9.04 -1.41 -18.39
CA LEU A 226 7.71 -1.93 -18.03
C LEU A 226 7.30 -1.43 -16.62
N GLY A 227 6.00 -1.32 -16.40
CA GLY A 227 5.46 -1.03 -15.07
C GLY A 227 5.99 0.26 -14.44
N ILE A 228 6.65 0.14 -13.30
CA ILE A 228 7.16 1.30 -12.54
C ILE A 228 8.30 2.04 -13.24
N THR A 229 9.10 1.33 -14.06
CA THR A 229 10.21 1.92 -14.80
C THR A 229 9.71 2.94 -15.82
N VAL A 230 8.59 2.65 -16.50
CA VAL A 230 7.94 3.62 -17.39
C VAL A 230 7.51 4.87 -16.62
N ARG A 231 6.92 4.68 -15.43
CA ARG A 231 6.48 5.78 -14.57
C ARG A 231 7.66 6.62 -14.09
N ALA A 232 8.79 5.98 -13.75
CA ALA A 232 10.02 6.67 -13.40
C ALA A 232 10.57 7.50 -14.55
N TRP A 233 10.63 6.98 -15.78
CA TRP A 233 11.05 7.74 -16.96
C TRP A 233 10.15 8.93 -17.27
N PHE A 234 8.82 8.81 -17.06
CA PHE A 234 7.93 9.96 -17.10
C PHE A 234 8.33 11.02 -16.08
N GLY A 235 8.60 10.61 -14.84
CA GLY A 235 9.04 11.50 -13.77
C GLY A 235 10.35 12.22 -14.12
N VAL A 236 11.36 11.51 -14.66
CA VAL A 236 12.62 12.09 -15.11
C VAL A 236 12.37 13.17 -16.14
N LYS A 237 11.55 12.88 -17.18
CA LYS A 237 11.23 13.84 -18.23
C LYS A 237 10.49 15.07 -17.72
N LEU A 238 9.50 14.87 -16.83
CA LEU A 238 8.76 15.98 -16.21
C LEU A 238 9.69 16.88 -15.40
N CYS A 239 10.56 16.30 -14.56
CA CYS A 239 11.52 17.06 -13.76
C CYS A 239 12.53 17.81 -14.64
N ALA A 240 13.10 17.17 -15.67
CA ALA A 240 14.05 17.80 -16.56
C ALA A 240 13.45 19.05 -17.21
N ARG A 241 12.21 18.97 -17.70
CA ARG A 241 11.50 20.13 -18.27
C ARG A 241 11.23 21.24 -17.26
N ARG A 242 10.81 20.90 -16.04
CA ARG A 242 10.57 21.90 -14.99
C ARG A 242 11.86 22.62 -14.57
N ILE A 243 12.96 21.89 -14.45
CA ILE A 243 14.27 22.47 -14.11
C ILE A 243 14.78 23.36 -15.26
N ALA A 244 14.61 22.95 -16.52
CA ALA A 244 15.03 23.75 -17.69
C ALA A 244 14.24 25.06 -17.80
N GLN A 245 12.93 25.05 -17.50
CA GLN A 245 12.08 26.24 -17.51
C GLN A 245 12.47 27.26 -16.43
N ASN A 246 13.04 26.82 -15.32
CA ASN A 246 13.37 27.64 -14.15
C ASN A 246 14.79 27.35 -13.66
N ALA A 247 15.78 27.94 -14.30
CA ALA A 247 17.21 27.76 -13.96
C ALA A 247 17.56 28.15 -12.50
N ASN A 248 16.75 28.96 -11.84
CA ASN A 248 16.96 29.45 -10.47
C ASN A 248 16.19 28.67 -9.40
N LEU A 249 15.64 27.50 -9.72
CA LEU A 249 14.95 26.65 -8.74
C LEU A 249 15.90 26.22 -7.63
N LYS A 250 15.58 26.64 -6.40
CA LYS A 250 16.28 26.16 -5.20
C LYS A 250 15.59 24.90 -4.71
N SER A 251 16.36 23.83 -4.58
CA SER A 251 15.89 22.63 -3.90
C SER A 251 15.69 22.90 -2.42
N LEU A 252 14.58 22.45 -1.86
CA LEU A 252 14.30 22.51 -0.42
C LEU A 252 15.26 21.59 0.36
N SER A 253 15.72 20.52 -0.25
CA SER A 253 16.66 19.54 0.29
C SER A 253 18.13 19.85 0.02
N ASN A 254 18.47 21.03 -0.49
CA ASN A 254 19.82 21.42 -0.94
C ASN A 254 20.42 20.46 -1.99
N THR A 255 19.60 19.77 -2.74
CA THR A 255 20.02 18.85 -3.80
C THR A 255 20.41 19.65 -5.04
N SER A 256 21.60 19.39 -5.60
CA SER A 256 22.05 20.05 -6.84
C SER A 256 21.32 19.47 -8.06
N SER A 257 20.91 20.33 -8.99
CA SER A 257 20.37 19.90 -10.28
C SER A 257 21.40 19.10 -11.10
N PRO A 258 20.97 18.08 -11.86
CA PRO A 258 21.86 17.37 -12.78
C PRO A 258 22.45 18.31 -13.83
N LYS A 259 23.73 18.08 -14.23
CA LYS A 259 24.42 18.92 -15.20
C LYS A 259 23.94 18.69 -16.65
N ASN A 260 23.47 17.49 -16.98
CA ASN A 260 23.15 17.04 -18.33
C ASN A 260 21.64 16.88 -18.54
N LEU A 261 20.86 17.91 -18.25
CA LEU A 261 19.39 17.85 -18.30
C LEU A 261 18.87 17.54 -19.72
N GLU A 262 19.48 18.08 -20.77
CA GLU A 262 19.09 17.82 -22.16
C GLU A 262 19.26 16.33 -22.50
N LEU A 263 20.41 15.75 -22.17
CA LEU A 263 20.66 14.33 -22.41
C LEU A 263 19.70 13.41 -21.60
N LEU A 264 19.34 13.82 -20.38
CA LEU A 264 18.35 13.09 -19.57
C LEU A 264 16.95 13.17 -20.19
N ASP A 265 16.54 14.32 -20.72
CA ASP A 265 15.26 14.47 -21.44
C ASP A 265 15.24 13.64 -22.73
N GLU A 266 16.33 13.64 -23.52
CA GLU A 266 16.47 12.83 -24.72
C GLU A 266 16.43 11.33 -24.41
N LEU A 267 17.17 10.88 -23.38
CA LEU A 267 17.16 9.49 -22.94
C LEU A 267 15.78 9.06 -22.47
N ALA A 268 15.11 9.87 -21.64
CA ALA A 268 13.76 9.60 -21.20
C ALA A 268 12.78 9.54 -22.39
N THR A 269 12.97 10.41 -23.42
CA THR A 269 12.19 10.38 -24.65
C THR A 269 12.32 9.05 -25.36
N GLU A 270 13.55 8.57 -25.53
CA GLU A 270 13.83 7.30 -26.23
C GLU A 270 13.26 6.11 -25.45
N ARG A 271 13.47 6.04 -24.14
CA ARG A 271 12.95 4.98 -23.29
C ARG A 271 11.42 4.93 -23.28
N LEU A 272 10.74 6.07 -23.23
CA LEU A 272 9.29 6.15 -23.33
C LEU A 272 8.78 5.73 -24.73
N ARG A 273 9.48 6.12 -25.81
CA ARG A 273 9.15 5.67 -27.16
C ARG A 273 9.24 4.15 -27.29
N VAL A 274 10.33 3.55 -26.78
CA VAL A 274 10.50 2.09 -26.76
C VAL A 274 9.36 1.41 -25.99
N ALA A 275 9.06 1.88 -24.77
CA ALA A 275 7.98 1.33 -23.96
C ALA A 275 6.61 1.33 -24.65
N TYR A 276 6.29 2.41 -25.34
CA TYR A 276 5.01 2.55 -26.05
C TYR A 276 5.04 2.01 -27.50
N SER A 277 6.20 1.64 -28.03
CA SER A 277 6.35 1.06 -29.39
C SER A 277 6.17 -0.44 -29.42
N SER A 278 6.31 -1.15 -28.28
CA SER A 278 6.18 -2.60 -28.23
C SER A 278 4.81 -3.07 -28.73
N SER A 279 4.82 -3.93 -29.74
CA SER A 279 3.67 -4.29 -30.58
C SER A 279 2.62 -5.20 -29.93
N GLY A 280 2.77 -5.53 -28.64
CA GLY A 280 1.90 -6.47 -27.92
C GLY A 280 0.67 -5.86 -27.24
N GLN A 281 0.56 -4.56 -27.14
CA GLN A 281 -0.51 -3.91 -26.40
C GLN A 281 -1.69 -3.55 -27.32
N LYS A 282 -2.76 -4.37 -27.23
CA LYS A 282 -4.04 -4.10 -27.90
C LYS A 282 -5.01 -3.47 -26.89
N GLY A 283 -5.74 -2.45 -27.30
CA GLY A 283 -6.84 -1.88 -26.54
C GLY A 283 -6.68 -0.41 -26.11
N GLU A 284 -7.09 -0.04 -24.90
CA GLU A 284 -7.14 1.36 -24.43
C GLU A 284 -5.77 2.06 -24.36
N ILE A 285 -4.69 1.33 -24.14
CA ILE A 285 -3.31 1.84 -24.19
C ILE A 285 -2.96 2.38 -25.57
N ALA A 286 -3.55 1.81 -26.63
CA ALA A 286 -3.35 2.30 -27.99
C ALA A 286 -4.00 3.68 -28.25
N LYS A 287 -5.02 4.06 -27.47
CA LYS A 287 -5.72 5.35 -27.64
C LYS A 287 -4.89 6.53 -27.12
N GLY A 288 -4.21 6.39 -25.98
CA GLY A 288 -3.35 7.44 -25.42
C GLY A 288 -1.93 7.49 -26.01
N ARG A 289 -1.60 6.57 -26.92
CA ARG A 289 -0.25 6.44 -27.48
C ARG A 289 0.17 7.65 -28.31
N GLN A 290 -0.74 8.20 -29.10
CA GLN A 290 -0.45 9.36 -29.95
C GLN A 290 -0.23 10.61 -29.12
N GLU A 291 -1.02 10.81 -28.08
CA GLU A 291 -0.87 11.92 -27.13
C GLU A 291 0.46 11.82 -26.38
N VAL A 292 0.83 10.63 -25.94
CA VAL A 292 2.13 10.40 -25.28
C VAL A 292 3.26 10.70 -26.25
N PHE A 293 3.24 10.22 -27.51
CA PHE A 293 4.27 10.49 -28.48
C PHE A 293 4.36 11.97 -28.85
N ALA A 294 3.23 12.67 -28.99
CA ALA A 294 3.20 14.11 -29.24
C ALA A 294 3.83 14.89 -28.08
N TRP A 295 3.47 14.53 -26.84
CA TRP A 295 4.02 15.15 -25.65
C TRP A 295 5.52 14.86 -25.47
N VAL A 296 5.94 13.62 -25.69
CA VAL A 296 7.36 13.20 -25.54
C VAL A 296 8.24 13.87 -26.60
N ALA A 297 7.72 14.07 -27.82
CA ALA A 297 8.45 14.70 -28.92
C ALA A 297 8.54 16.22 -28.81
N ALA A 298 7.77 16.87 -27.95
CA ALA A 298 7.86 18.32 -27.76
C ALA A 298 9.26 18.71 -27.23
N PRO A 299 9.90 19.76 -27.77
CA PRO A 299 11.23 20.17 -27.33
C PRO A 299 11.26 20.60 -25.86
N LEU A 300 12.44 20.54 -25.26
CA LEU A 300 12.71 21.19 -23.98
C LEU A 300 12.51 22.70 -24.22
N ALA A 301 11.52 23.30 -23.57
CA ALA A 301 11.18 24.71 -23.75
C ALA A 301 12.04 25.60 -22.88
#